data_bfc92314dd6d16ceec81bd575853fc4f
#
_entry.id   bfc92314dd6d16ceec81bd575853fc4f
#
_cell.length_a   1.000
_cell.length_b   1.000
_cell.length_c   1.000
_cell.angle_alpha   90.00
_cell.angle_beta   90.00
_cell.angle_gamma   90.00
#
_symmetry.space_group_name_H-M   'P 1'
#
loop_
_entity.id
_entity.type
_entity.pdbx_description
1 polymer ?
#
loop_
_entity_poly.entity_id
_entity_poly.type
_entity_poly.pdbx_seq_one_letter_code
_entity_poly.pdbx_strand_id
1 'polypeptide(L)'
;MPILLLERPQNASGTAKKYWLFSMSKEEKLLRACEEVKNLTYTQGAYTIFKVWEPKERLIMALPFYDRVVQHMIVNIIGPVFEQGFYYHSYACREGKGMHAASEQLSQWMYELMIKEGLRLYGFKGDIHKYFASIPHDKLKEENRRYIGDKKALYLMDGIIDKNGILPDGVGIPVGNLTSQLFANVYGNKLDKFVKHTLHAKYYIRYMDDFIILSADLEQLKEWRKRIEEFLEKEMELQINPKSTILYAGNGIDFCGYIHHPEYKKVRKASVRKLKKNVKQLEAGELERVEFEKKYQSRLGHMGHADTYHLTKAIEYELLFWEWEQTESGIAIPA
;
A
#
# COMPACT_ATOMS: atom_id res chain seq x y z
N MET A 1 29.64 -11.74 -27.89
CA MET A 1 29.29 -12.20 -26.54
C MET A 1 28.39 -13.42 -26.68
N PRO A 2 28.71 -14.57 -26.07
CA PRO A 2 27.91 -15.76 -26.24
C PRO A 2 26.58 -15.56 -25.51
N ILE A 3 25.49 -15.86 -26.23
CA ILE A 3 24.15 -15.98 -25.71
C ILE A 3 24.18 -17.12 -24.70
N LEU A 4 24.21 -16.80 -23.41
CA LEU A 4 23.93 -17.78 -22.37
C LEU A 4 22.50 -18.30 -22.62
N LEU A 5 22.38 -19.54 -23.07
CA LEU A 5 21.16 -20.30 -23.13
C LEU A 5 20.58 -20.34 -21.71
N LEU A 6 19.66 -19.44 -21.43
CA LEU A 6 18.87 -19.45 -20.19
C LEU A 6 18.02 -20.71 -20.21
N GLU A 7 18.46 -21.73 -19.51
CA GLU A 7 17.70 -22.98 -19.36
C GLU A 7 16.30 -22.66 -18.81
N ARG A 8 15.30 -23.30 -19.41
CA ARG A 8 13.90 -23.16 -18.99
C ARG A 8 13.77 -23.70 -17.56
N PRO A 9 13.40 -22.89 -16.57
CA PRO A 9 13.24 -23.36 -15.20
C PRO A 9 12.08 -24.37 -15.16
N GLN A 10 12.39 -25.63 -14.95
CA GLN A 10 11.41 -26.74 -14.99
C GLN A 10 10.33 -26.63 -13.92
N ASN A 11 10.63 -25.96 -12.77
CA ASN A 11 9.73 -25.78 -11.63
C ASN A 11 9.41 -24.32 -11.31
N ALA A 12 9.44 -23.42 -12.30
CA ALA A 12 9.17 -22.01 -12.06
C ALA A 12 7.67 -21.74 -11.82
N SER A 13 7.37 -20.90 -10.82
CA SER A 13 6.02 -20.35 -10.63
C SER A 13 5.49 -19.73 -11.93
N GLY A 14 4.17 -19.64 -12.11
CA GLY A 14 3.57 -19.10 -13.34
C GLY A 14 4.10 -17.71 -13.72
N THR A 15 4.52 -16.89 -12.75
CA THR A 15 5.14 -15.57 -12.95
C THR A 15 6.56 -15.67 -13.51
N ALA A 16 7.39 -16.56 -12.99
CA ALA A 16 8.75 -16.77 -13.49
C ALA A 16 8.76 -17.33 -14.92
N LYS A 17 7.81 -18.21 -15.27
CA LYS A 17 7.64 -18.69 -16.64
C LYS A 17 7.23 -17.57 -17.61
N LYS A 18 6.33 -16.66 -17.20
CA LYS A 18 5.92 -15.49 -18.00
C LYS A 18 7.08 -14.52 -18.20
N TYR A 19 7.89 -14.29 -17.16
CA TYR A 19 9.10 -13.48 -17.24
C TYR A 19 10.13 -14.08 -18.23
N TRP A 20 10.38 -15.38 -18.13
CA TRP A 20 11.32 -16.09 -19.00
C TRP A 20 10.90 -16.01 -20.48
N LEU A 21 9.61 -16.26 -20.79
CA LEU A 21 9.05 -16.12 -22.13
C LEU A 21 9.14 -14.67 -22.68
N PHE A 22 9.05 -13.68 -21.80
CA PHE A 22 9.25 -12.29 -22.19
C PHE A 22 10.74 -12.02 -22.47
N SER A 23 11.65 -12.55 -21.68
CA SER A 23 13.09 -12.29 -21.78
C SER A 23 13.70 -12.85 -23.07
N MET A 24 13.15 -13.90 -23.66
CA MET A 24 13.62 -14.49 -24.92
C MET A 24 13.49 -13.56 -26.14
N SER A 25 12.53 -12.64 -26.13
CA SER A 25 12.29 -11.63 -27.18
C SER A 25 12.14 -10.24 -26.57
N LYS A 26 12.96 -9.95 -25.54
CA LYS A 26 12.86 -8.72 -24.75
C LYS A 26 13.02 -7.47 -25.60
N GLU A 27 14.03 -7.44 -26.45
CA GLU A 27 14.35 -6.26 -27.28
C GLU A 27 13.23 -5.97 -28.26
N GLU A 28 12.75 -6.98 -28.99
CA GLU A 28 11.65 -6.84 -29.95
C GLU A 28 10.37 -6.34 -29.27
N LYS A 29 10.02 -6.92 -28.10
CA LYS A 29 8.84 -6.51 -27.33
C LYS A 29 8.95 -5.09 -26.77
N LEU A 30 10.13 -4.68 -26.35
CA LEU A 30 10.36 -3.30 -25.88
C LEU A 30 10.28 -2.30 -27.04
N LEU A 31 10.89 -2.60 -28.20
CA LEU A 31 10.76 -1.76 -29.38
C LEU A 31 9.29 -1.63 -29.81
N ARG A 32 8.59 -2.76 -29.90
CA ARG A 32 7.14 -2.77 -30.19
C ARG A 32 6.36 -1.92 -29.18
N ALA A 33 6.62 -2.03 -27.88
CA ALA A 33 5.94 -1.23 -26.86
C ALA A 33 6.21 0.28 -27.07
N CYS A 34 7.45 0.67 -27.37
CA CYS A 34 7.79 2.05 -27.70
C CYS A 34 7.04 2.56 -28.94
N GLU A 35 6.95 1.76 -29.99
CA GLU A 35 6.22 2.12 -31.21
C GLU A 35 4.72 2.24 -30.98
N GLU A 36 4.10 1.27 -30.28
CA GLU A 36 2.69 1.30 -29.95
C GLU A 36 2.30 2.52 -29.10
N VAL A 37 3.12 2.85 -28.10
CA VAL A 37 2.93 4.07 -27.25
C VAL A 37 3.11 5.34 -28.08
N LYS A 38 4.17 5.43 -28.87
CA LYS A 38 4.49 6.59 -29.72
C LYS A 38 3.40 6.86 -30.75
N ASN A 39 2.87 5.80 -31.38
CA ASN A 39 1.88 5.89 -32.43
C ASN A 39 0.43 5.86 -31.92
N LEU A 40 0.22 5.79 -30.59
CA LEU A 40 -1.10 5.71 -29.94
C LEU A 40 -1.91 4.47 -30.36
N THR A 41 -1.23 3.39 -30.73
CA THR A 41 -1.86 2.12 -31.14
C THR A 41 -1.87 1.09 -30.02
N TYR A 42 -1.27 1.41 -28.87
CA TYR A 42 -1.29 0.53 -27.71
C TYR A 42 -2.72 0.30 -27.24
N THR A 43 -3.08 -0.98 -27.11
CA THR A 43 -4.35 -1.41 -26.51
C THR A 43 -4.05 -2.42 -25.41
N GLN A 44 -4.51 -2.11 -24.21
CA GLN A 44 -4.34 -2.98 -23.06
C GLN A 44 -5.05 -4.32 -23.24
N GLY A 45 -4.34 -5.40 -22.93
CA GLY A 45 -4.87 -6.78 -22.99
C GLY A 45 -5.87 -7.07 -21.87
N ALA A 46 -6.49 -8.25 -21.95
CA ALA A 46 -7.49 -8.69 -20.98
C ALA A 46 -6.88 -9.00 -19.61
N TYR A 47 -7.63 -8.70 -18.54
CA TYR A 47 -7.25 -9.01 -17.18
C TYR A 47 -7.39 -10.51 -16.86
N THR A 48 -6.44 -11.03 -16.07
CA THR A 48 -6.62 -12.27 -15.32
C THR A 48 -7.14 -11.91 -13.94
N ILE A 49 -8.32 -12.41 -13.58
CA ILE A 49 -9.02 -12.05 -12.35
C ILE A 49 -8.91 -13.19 -11.35
N PHE A 50 -8.50 -12.90 -10.13
CA PHE A 50 -8.44 -13.87 -9.04
C PHE A 50 -8.62 -13.19 -7.68
N LYS A 51 -9.02 -13.99 -6.69
CA LYS A 51 -9.23 -13.54 -5.31
C LYS A 51 -7.99 -13.81 -4.47
N VAL A 52 -7.63 -12.85 -3.63
CA VAL A 52 -6.59 -12.96 -2.60
C VAL A 52 -7.21 -12.69 -1.23
N TRP A 53 -6.85 -13.52 -0.25
CA TRP A 53 -7.34 -13.43 1.12
C TRP A 53 -6.24 -12.93 2.07
N GLU A 54 -6.01 -11.60 2.14
CA GLU A 54 -5.01 -11.02 3.07
C GLU A 54 -5.37 -9.59 3.49
N PRO A 55 -5.79 -9.37 4.70
CA PRO A 55 -6.57 -10.15 5.69
C PRO A 55 -8.06 -10.24 5.33
N LYS A 56 -8.48 -9.59 4.24
CA LYS A 56 -9.83 -9.58 3.67
C LYS A 56 -9.78 -10.08 2.24
N GLU A 57 -10.88 -10.59 1.75
CA GLU A 57 -11.03 -10.90 0.33
C GLU A 57 -10.82 -9.64 -0.52
N ARG A 58 -9.90 -9.75 -1.49
CA ARG A 58 -9.65 -8.72 -2.49
C ARG A 58 -9.68 -9.35 -3.87
N LEU A 59 -10.41 -8.71 -4.78
CA LEU A 59 -10.39 -9.07 -6.18
C LEU A 59 -9.20 -8.39 -6.84
N ILE A 60 -8.29 -9.19 -7.38
CA ILE A 60 -7.10 -8.70 -8.09
C ILE A 60 -7.33 -8.87 -9.59
N MET A 61 -7.08 -7.82 -10.34
CA MET A 61 -7.14 -7.79 -11.80
C MET A 61 -5.72 -7.62 -12.34
N ALA A 62 -5.08 -8.75 -12.66
CA ALA A 62 -3.69 -8.77 -13.10
C ALA A 62 -3.59 -8.67 -14.63
N LEU A 63 -2.78 -7.75 -15.11
CA LEU A 63 -2.46 -7.60 -16.52
C LEU A 63 -1.48 -8.67 -17.02
N PRO A 64 -1.50 -8.99 -18.32
CA PRO A 64 -0.41 -9.68 -19.00
C PRO A 64 0.94 -8.99 -18.72
N PHE A 65 2.03 -9.77 -18.79
CA PHE A 65 3.36 -9.22 -18.47
C PHE A 65 3.76 -8.06 -19.40
N TYR A 66 3.42 -8.15 -20.68
CA TYR A 66 3.67 -7.09 -21.66
C TYR A 66 3.01 -5.77 -21.24
N ASP A 67 1.72 -5.80 -20.89
CA ASP A 67 0.99 -4.60 -20.46
C ASP A 67 1.57 -3.98 -19.18
N ARG A 68 2.05 -4.82 -18.26
CA ARG A 68 2.75 -4.32 -17.06
C ARG A 68 4.04 -3.56 -17.43
N VAL A 69 4.79 -4.05 -18.43
CA VAL A 69 5.98 -3.34 -18.93
C VAL A 69 5.59 -2.01 -19.56
N VAL A 70 4.55 -1.97 -20.39
CA VAL A 70 4.05 -0.72 -20.99
C VAL A 70 3.59 0.26 -19.90
N GLN A 71 2.84 -0.21 -18.90
CA GLN A 71 2.42 0.66 -17.78
C GLN A 71 3.63 1.20 -16.99
N HIS A 72 4.68 0.39 -16.77
CA HIS A 72 5.91 0.87 -16.16
C HIS A 72 6.59 1.96 -16.99
N MET A 73 6.66 1.78 -18.32
CA MET A 73 7.21 2.81 -19.22
C MET A 73 6.44 4.14 -19.10
N ILE A 74 5.11 4.07 -19.11
CA ILE A 74 4.25 5.25 -18.97
C ILE A 74 4.47 5.91 -17.61
N VAL A 75 4.38 5.15 -16.51
CA VAL A 75 4.54 5.68 -15.14
C VAL A 75 5.92 6.27 -14.90
N ASN A 76 6.98 5.71 -15.48
CA ASN A 76 8.34 6.26 -15.36
C ASN A 76 8.45 7.66 -15.98
N ILE A 77 7.64 7.96 -17.00
CA ILE A 77 7.63 9.27 -17.69
C ILE A 77 6.71 10.26 -16.97
N ILE A 78 5.46 9.86 -16.67
CA ILE A 78 4.47 10.77 -16.10
C ILE A 78 4.57 10.88 -14.57
N GLY A 79 5.06 9.85 -13.88
CA GLY A 79 5.14 9.79 -12.42
C GLY A 79 5.89 10.98 -11.82
N PRO A 80 7.10 11.34 -12.31
CA PRO A 80 7.84 12.49 -11.80
C PRO A 80 7.09 13.83 -11.91
N VAL A 81 6.21 13.98 -12.92
CA VAL A 81 5.40 15.21 -13.09
C VAL A 81 4.35 15.28 -11.99
N PHE A 82 3.65 14.20 -11.69
CA PHE A 82 2.68 14.15 -10.61
C PHE A 82 3.33 14.27 -9.24
N GLU A 83 4.50 13.65 -9.05
CA GLU A 83 5.23 13.62 -7.77
C GLU A 83 5.54 15.05 -7.26
N GLN A 84 5.85 15.99 -8.16
CA GLN A 84 6.10 17.40 -7.81
C GLN A 84 4.87 18.10 -7.22
N GLY A 85 3.67 17.64 -7.59
CA GLY A 85 2.41 18.22 -7.12
C GLY A 85 1.79 17.51 -5.92
N PHE A 86 2.35 16.38 -5.47
CA PHE A 86 1.81 15.61 -4.36
C PHE A 86 2.12 16.25 -3.01
N TYR A 87 1.12 16.19 -2.13
CA TYR A 87 1.34 16.56 -0.74
C TYR A 87 2.48 15.74 -0.12
N TYR A 88 3.39 16.42 0.60
CA TYR A 88 4.59 15.77 1.14
C TYR A 88 4.27 14.56 2.02
N HIS A 89 3.29 14.65 2.93
CA HIS A 89 2.92 13.58 3.85
C HIS A 89 1.84 12.63 3.31
N SER A 90 1.82 12.41 2.02
CA SER A 90 1.18 11.29 1.33
C SER A 90 2.25 10.20 1.10
N TYR A 91 2.05 8.96 1.56
CA TYR A 91 3.13 7.99 1.70
C TYR A 91 2.97 6.72 0.88
N ALA A 92 1.79 6.38 0.40
CA ALA A 92 1.57 5.12 -0.30
C ALA A 92 2.12 5.16 -1.73
N CYS A 93 2.78 4.08 -2.16
CA CYS A 93 3.23 3.87 -3.55
C CYS A 93 4.07 5.04 -4.12
N ARG A 94 4.92 5.64 -3.29
CA ARG A 94 5.85 6.71 -3.66
C ARG A 94 7.27 6.31 -3.28
N GLU A 95 8.25 6.68 -4.10
CA GLU A 95 9.66 6.40 -3.85
C GLU A 95 10.16 7.16 -2.60
N GLY A 96 11.00 6.50 -1.78
CA GLY A 96 11.49 7.07 -0.52
C GLY A 96 10.43 7.23 0.58
N LYS A 97 9.19 6.77 0.36
CA LYS A 97 8.07 6.81 1.29
C LYS A 97 7.72 5.39 1.77
N GLY A 98 6.49 5.11 2.09
CA GLY A 98 6.02 3.77 2.48
C GLY A 98 5.45 3.74 3.89
N MET A 99 5.01 2.55 4.31
CA MET A 99 4.28 2.37 5.57
C MET A 99 5.12 2.71 6.82
N HIS A 100 6.41 2.40 6.80
CA HIS A 100 7.31 2.66 7.94
C HIS A 100 7.57 4.16 8.10
N ALA A 101 7.86 4.87 6.99
CA ALA A 101 8.04 6.32 7.01
C ALA A 101 6.75 7.06 7.43
N ALA A 102 5.57 6.60 6.98
CA ALA A 102 4.30 7.13 7.43
C ALA A 102 4.06 6.91 8.94
N SER A 103 4.34 5.70 9.41
CA SER A 103 4.24 5.34 10.83
C SER A 103 5.18 6.19 11.70
N GLU A 104 6.43 6.38 11.26
CA GLU A 104 7.42 7.17 12.00
C GLU A 104 6.99 8.64 12.11
N GLN A 105 6.55 9.22 10.99
CA GLN A 105 6.06 10.61 10.97
C GLN A 105 4.85 10.82 11.88
N LEU A 106 3.91 9.86 11.90
CA LEU A 106 2.77 9.95 12.81
C LEU A 106 3.21 9.89 14.26
N SER A 107 4.11 8.95 14.63
CA SER A 107 4.66 8.83 15.98
C SER A 107 5.36 10.11 16.41
N GLN A 108 6.20 10.68 15.54
CA GLN A 108 6.89 11.94 15.82
C GLN A 108 5.90 13.07 16.11
N TRP A 109 4.88 13.25 15.30
CA TRP A 109 3.87 14.30 15.51
C TRP A 109 3.05 14.08 16.79
N MET A 110 2.70 12.84 17.11
CA MET A 110 1.99 12.54 18.36
C MET A 110 2.83 12.87 19.57
N TYR A 111 4.12 12.56 19.55
CA TYR A 111 5.06 12.90 20.61
C TYR A 111 5.27 14.42 20.74
N GLU A 112 5.52 15.13 19.63
CA GLU A 112 5.67 16.59 19.61
C GLU A 112 4.42 17.31 20.17
N LEU A 113 3.23 16.86 19.75
CA LEU A 113 1.97 17.43 20.23
C LEU A 113 1.73 17.12 21.69
N MET A 114 2.09 15.93 22.17
CA MET A 114 1.98 15.58 23.58
C MET A 114 2.86 16.52 24.45
N ILE A 115 4.08 16.78 24.02
CA ILE A 115 5.00 17.71 24.73
C ILE A 115 4.43 19.13 24.74
N LYS A 116 3.89 19.58 23.62
CA LYS A 116 3.42 20.96 23.44
C LYS A 116 2.06 21.23 24.08
N GLU A 117 1.09 20.34 23.88
CA GLU A 117 -0.32 20.55 24.22
C GLU A 117 -0.77 19.67 25.42
N GLY A 118 0.13 18.84 25.96
CA GLY A 118 -0.17 17.86 26.98
C GLY A 118 -0.91 16.63 26.44
N LEU A 119 -1.48 15.82 27.35
CA LEU A 119 -2.11 14.53 27.01
C LEU A 119 -3.46 14.65 26.29
N ARG A 120 -4.02 15.84 26.12
CA ARG A 120 -5.29 16.04 25.40
C ARG A 120 -5.04 16.06 23.90
N LEU A 121 -4.74 14.90 23.32
CA LEU A 121 -4.52 14.73 21.90
C LEU A 121 -5.59 13.81 21.31
N TYR A 122 -6.18 14.23 20.21
CA TYR A 122 -7.18 13.46 19.46
C TYR A 122 -6.70 13.26 18.03
N GLY A 123 -7.12 12.15 17.42
CA GLY A 123 -6.89 11.86 16.02
C GLY A 123 -8.19 11.52 15.30
N PHE A 124 -8.48 12.20 14.21
CA PHE A 124 -9.49 11.75 13.28
C PHE A 124 -8.86 10.75 12.32
N LYS A 125 -9.25 9.48 12.47
CA LYS A 125 -8.91 8.43 11.53
C LYS A 125 -10.01 8.32 10.49
N GLY A 126 -9.69 8.72 9.26
CA GLY A 126 -10.55 8.60 8.10
C GLY A 126 -10.09 7.50 7.16
N ASP A 127 -11.03 6.82 6.54
CA ASP A 127 -10.84 5.79 5.52
C ASP A 127 -11.89 6.00 4.42
N ILE A 128 -11.51 5.94 3.16
CA ILE A 128 -12.43 6.13 2.03
C ILE A 128 -13.05 4.79 1.65
N HIS A 129 -14.38 4.75 1.59
CA HIS A 129 -15.11 3.52 1.29
C HIS A 129 -14.82 3.02 -0.13
N LYS A 130 -14.34 1.77 -0.25
CA LYS A 130 -14.02 1.10 -1.54
C LYS A 130 -13.25 1.97 -2.51
N TYR A 131 -12.26 2.72 -2.03
CA TYR A 131 -11.59 3.79 -2.75
C TYR A 131 -11.33 3.50 -4.23
N PHE A 132 -10.53 2.47 -4.54
CA PHE A 132 -10.20 2.11 -5.92
C PHE A 132 -11.42 1.83 -6.80
N ALA A 133 -12.43 1.17 -6.26
CA ALA A 133 -13.64 0.82 -7.00
C ALA A 133 -14.65 1.97 -7.14
N SER A 134 -14.42 3.09 -6.45
CA SER A 134 -15.35 4.22 -6.40
C SER A 134 -14.83 5.47 -7.10
N ILE A 135 -13.60 5.50 -7.62
CA ILE A 135 -13.03 6.66 -8.30
C ILE A 135 -13.76 6.91 -9.64
N PRO A 136 -14.45 8.05 -9.84
CA PRO A 136 -15.10 8.38 -11.10
C PRO A 136 -14.06 8.70 -12.18
N HIS A 137 -14.22 8.13 -13.37
CA HIS A 137 -13.26 8.29 -14.48
C HIS A 137 -13.16 9.71 -15.00
N ASP A 138 -14.29 10.39 -15.16
CA ASP A 138 -14.35 11.79 -15.64
C ASP A 138 -13.60 12.73 -14.68
N LYS A 139 -13.84 12.61 -13.38
CA LYS A 139 -13.15 13.39 -12.34
C LYS A 139 -11.65 13.07 -12.28
N LEU A 140 -11.28 11.80 -12.39
CA LEU A 140 -9.87 11.40 -12.43
C LEU A 140 -9.17 11.95 -13.68
N LYS A 141 -9.82 11.87 -14.85
CA LYS A 141 -9.31 12.43 -16.10
C LYS A 141 -9.17 13.96 -16.01
N GLU A 142 -10.12 14.64 -15.36
CA GLU A 142 -10.02 16.09 -15.07
C GLU A 142 -8.80 16.40 -14.21
N GLU A 143 -8.56 15.65 -13.12
CA GLU A 143 -7.38 15.85 -12.27
C GLU A 143 -6.07 15.58 -13.03
N ASN A 144 -6.00 14.55 -13.88
CA ASN A 144 -4.83 14.30 -14.71
C ASN A 144 -4.49 15.50 -15.62
N ARG A 145 -5.48 16.16 -16.19
CA ARG A 145 -5.30 17.33 -17.08
C ARG A 145 -4.78 18.56 -16.38
N ARG A 146 -4.84 18.62 -15.06
CA ARG A 146 -4.23 19.70 -14.26
C ARG A 146 -2.71 19.63 -14.21
N TYR A 147 -2.15 18.44 -14.45
CA TYR A 147 -0.72 18.19 -14.38
C TYR A 147 -0.09 17.92 -15.75
N ILE A 148 -0.81 17.27 -16.63
CA ILE A 148 -0.34 16.83 -17.94
C ILE A 148 -1.05 17.65 -19.02
N GLY A 149 -0.27 18.37 -19.80
CA GLY A 149 -0.76 19.13 -20.98
C GLY A 149 -0.58 18.39 -22.31
N ASP A 150 0.23 17.33 -22.36
CA ASP A 150 0.48 16.58 -23.58
C ASP A 150 -0.74 15.72 -23.97
N LYS A 151 -1.32 16.02 -25.15
CA LYS A 151 -2.54 15.36 -25.62
C LYS A 151 -2.35 13.87 -25.87
N LYS A 152 -1.16 13.43 -26.29
CA LYS A 152 -0.87 12.01 -26.55
C LYS A 152 -0.76 11.23 -25.25
N ALA A 153 -0.09 11.80 -24.25
CA ALA A 153 -0.03 11.21 -22.91
C ALA A 153 -1.43 11.09 -22.29
N LEU A 154 -2.25 12.16 -22.38
CA LEU A 154 -3.64 12.14 -21.90
C LEU A 154 -4.49 11.08 -22.60
N TYR A 155 -4.36 10.94 -23.93
CA TYR A 155 -5.07 9.90 -24.68
C TYR A 155 -4.73 8.48 -24.18
N LEU A 156 -3.45 8.19 -23.96
CA LEU A 156 -3.01 6.90 -23.43
C LEU A 156 -3.50 6.67 -22.00
N MET A 157 -3.42 7.70 -21.15
CA MET A 157 -3.90 7.63 -19.76
C MET A 157 -5.42 7.38 -19.72
N ASP A 158 -6.19 8.12 -20.50
CA ASP A 158 -7.64 7.96 -20.60
C ASP A 158 -8.02 6.55 -21.07
N GLY A 159 -7.32 6.02 -22.08
CA GLY A 159 -7.53 4.65 -22.56
C GLY A 159 -7.22 3.58 -21.51
N ILE A 160 -6.24 3.81 -20.63
CA ILE A 160 -5.93 2.91 -19.50
C ILE A 160 -7.00 3.01 -18.42
N ILE A 161 -7.48 4.20 -18.11
CA ILE A 161 -8.54 4.45 -17.11
C ILE A 161 -9.84 3.77 -17.54
N ASP A 162 -10.21 3.89 -18.82
CA ASP A 162 -11.45 3.30 -19.36
C ASP A 162 -11.42 1.77 -19.43
N LYS A 163 -10.23 1.15 -19.37
CA LYS A 163 -10.05 -0.31 -19.31
C LYS A 163 -10.06 -0.81 -17.86
N ASN A 164 -11.18 -0.65 -17.18
CA ASN A 164 -11.35 -0.95 -15.75
C ASN A 164 -11.71 -2.41 -15.41
N GLY A 165 -11.64 -3.32 -16.37
CA GLY A 165 -11.87 -4.76 -16.18
C GLY A 165 -13.36 -5.11 -16.03
N ILE A 166 -13.74 -5.59 -14.85
CA ILE A 166 -15.13 -5.97 -14.52
C ILE A 166 -15.84 -4.93 -13.66
N LEU A 167 -15.20 -3.79 -13.40
CA LEU A 167 -15.84 -2.69 -12.68
C LEU A 167 -16.90 -2.02 -13.55
N PRO A 168 -17.87 -1.30 -12.96
CA PRO A 168 -18.89 -0.60 -13.72
C PRO A 168 -18.27 0.44 -14.67
N ASP A 169 -18.92 0.70 -15.79
CA ASP A 169 -18.46 1.69 -16.76
C ASP A 169 -18.37 3.08 -16.13
N GLY A 170 -17.30 3.79 -16.42
CA GLY A 170 -17.05 5.14 -15.93
C GLY A 170 -16.64 5.26 -14.46
N VAL A 171 -16.53 4.15 -13.73
CA VAL A 171 -16.18 4.17 -12.31
C VAL A 171 -15.21 3.05 -11.95
N GLY A 172 -14.22 3.40 -11.13
CA GLY A 172 -13.29 2.46 -10.53
C GLY A 172 -12.05 2.18 -11.37
N ILE A 173 -10.95 1.97 -10.68
CA ILE A 173 -9.66 1.58 -11.24
C ILE A 173 -9.22 0.23 -10.66
N PRO A 174 -8.67 -0.68 -11.48
CA PRO A 174 -8.37 -2.04 -11.07
C PRO A 174 -7.26 -2.12 -10.02
N VAL A 175 -7.48 -2.92 -8.98
CA VAL A 175 -6.42 -3.24 -8.00
C VAL A 175 -5.44 -4.23 -8.60
N GLY A 176 -4.15 -3.91 -8.57
CA GLY A 176 -3.06 -4.75 -9.08
C GLY A 176 -2.22 -4.09 -10.19
N ASN A 177 -2.64 -2.92 -10.68
CA ASN A 177 -1.91 -2.19 -11.72
C ASN A 177 -1.07 -1.05 -11.12
N LEU A 178 0.10 -0.81 -11.72
CA LEU A 178 0.97 0.30 -11.32
C LEU A 178 0.32 1.66 -11.62
N THR A 179 -0.31 1.81 -12.78
CA THR A 179 -1.03 3.03 -13.15
C THR A 179 -2.18 3.34 -12.20
N SER A 180 -2.90 2.31 -11.72
CA SER A 180 -3.98 2.51 -10.73
C SER A 180 -3.45 3.06 -9.41
N GLN A 181 -2.25 2.65 -8.97
CA GLN A 181 -1.62 3.20 -7.77
C GLN A 181 -1.27 4.69 -7.92
N LEU A 182 -0.72 5.06 -9.09
CA LEU A 182 -0.43 6.46 -9.41
C LEU A 182 -1.71 7.29 -9.48
N PHE A 183 -2.72 6.84 -10.22
CA PHE A 183 -3.99 7.53 -10.40
C PHE A 183 -4.78 7.67 -9.10
N ALA A 184 -4.73 6.67 -8.22
CA ALA A 184 -5.28 6.79 -6.87
C ALA A 184 -4.58 7.90 -6.06
N ASN A 185 -3.25 8.02 -6.17
CA ASN A 185 -2.55 9.12 -5.51
C ASN A 185 -2.87 10.49 -6.13
N VAL A 186 -3.01 10.59 -7.45
CA VAL A 186 -3.42 11.82 -8.14
C VAL A 186 -4.80 12.26 -7.65
N TYR A 187 -5.76 11.32 -7.62
CA TYR A 187 -7.11 11.63 -7.16
C TYR A 187 -7.17 11.97 -5.68
N GLY A 188 -6.44 11.21 -4.83
CA GLY A 188 -6.35 11.48 -3.39
C GLY A 188 -5.68 12.81 -3.05
N ASN A 189 -4.80 13.32 -3.92
CA ASN A 189 -4.16 14.62 -3.73
C ASN A 189 -5.16 15.80 -3.77
N LYS A 190 -6.36 15.62 -4.34
CA LYS A 190 -7.45 16.59 -4.26
C LYS A 190 -7.93 16.76 -2.81
N LEU A 191 -8.08 15.64 -2.08
CA LEU A 191 -8.35 15.65 -0.63
C LEU A 191 -7.19 16.29 0.15
N ASP A 192 -5.94 15.93 -0.18
CA ASP A 192 -4.76 16.48 0.50
C ASP A 192 -4.72 18.02 0.39
N LYS A 193 -4.98 18.56 -0.80
CA LYS A 193 -5.06 20.01 -1.03
C LYS A 193 -6.18 20.65 -0.23
N PHE A 194 -7.36 20.05 -0.20
CA PHE A 194 -8.49 20.55 0.60
C PHE A 194 -8.14 20.60 2.09
N VAL A 195 -7.61 19.52 2.65
CA VAL A 195 -7.23 19.44 4.07
C VAL A 195 -6.14 20.45 4.43
N LYS A 196 -5.16 20.64 3.54
CA LYS A 196 -4.03 21.56 3.80
C LYS A 196 -4.35 23.03 3.54
N HIS A 197 -5.02 23.33 2.44
CA HIS A 197 -5.18 24.71 2.00
C HIS A 197 -6.54 25.32 2.39
N THR A 198 -7.58 24.50 2.62
CA THR A 198 -8.91 24.98 3.00
C THR A 198 -9.20 24.78 4.49
N LEU A 199 -8.82 23.62 5.05
CA LEU A 199 -9.00 23.34 6.48
C LEU A 199 -7.81 23.82 7.31
N HIS A 200 -6.66 24.06 6.68
CA HIS A 200 -5.40 24.42 7.35
C HIS A 200 -4.97 23.42 8.43
N ALA A 201 -5.34 22.15 8.29
CA ALA A 201 -4.96 21.10 9.23
C ALA A 201 -3.45 20.88 9.18
N LYS A 202 -2.75 21.24 10.28
CA LYS A 202 -1.29 21.19 10.35
C LYS A 202 -0.77 19.75 10.29
N TYR A 203 -1.30 18.88 11.11
CA TYR A 203 -0.84 17.49 11.30
C TYR A 203 -1.79 16.55 10.56
N TYR A 204 -1.56 16.40 9.27
CA TYR A 204 -2.32 15.56 8.35
C TYR A 204 -1.38 14.60 7.62
N ILE A 205 -1.73 13.33 7.59
CA ILE A 205 -0.96 12.27 6.92
C ILE A 205 -1.93 11.33 6.19
N ARG A 206 -1.56 10.90 4.98
CA ARG A 206 -2.35 9.95 4.19
C ARG A 206 -1.50 8.77 3.72
N TYR A 207 -2.10 7.58 3.79
CA TYR A 207 -1.59 6.36 3.20
C TYR A 207 -2.69 5.74 2.31
N MET A 208 -2.71 6.09 1.03
CA MET A 208 -3.73 5.75 0.04
C MET A 208 -5.11 6.28 0.44
N ASP A 209 -6.02 5.40 0.86
CA ASP A 209 -7.38 5.68 1.35
C ASP A 209 -7.45 5.98 2.85
N ASP A 210 -6.47 5.51 3.62
CA ASP A 210 -6.35 5.75 5.06
C ASP A 210 -5.67 7.11 5.34
N PHE A 211 -6.25 7.95 6.20
CA PHE A 211 -5.63 9.21 6.62
C PHE A 211 -5.89 9.53 8.09
N ILE A 212 -4.98 10.31 8.66
CA ILE A 212 -5.05 10.78 10.05
C ILE A 212 -4.91 12.30 10.08
N ILE A 213 -5.73 12.95 10.89
CA ILE A 213 -5.58 14.36 11.28
C ILE A 213 -5.45 14.42 12.79
N LEU A 214 -4.42 15.08 13.32
CA LEU A 214 -4.24 15.26 14.76
C LEU A 214 -4.58 16.68 15.18
N SER A 215 -5.24 16.84 16.33
CA SER A 215 -5.47 18.13 17.02
C SER A 215 -5.67 17.91 18.51
N ALA A 216 -5.32 18.91 19.31
CA ALA A 216 -5.70 18.99 20.73
C ALA A 216 -7.16 19.45 20.90
N ASP A 217 -7.75 20.07 19.88
CA ASP A 217 -9.13 20.57 19.88
C ASP A 217 -10.05 19.53 19.25
N LEU A 218 -10.89 18.93 20.08
CA LEU A 218 -11.87 17.92 19.67
C LEU A 218 -12.98 18.50 18.78
N GLU A 219 -13.44 19.73 19.08
CA GLU A 219 -14.53 20.36 18.32
C GLU A 219 -14.03 20.74 16.92
N GLN A 220 -12.80 21.20 16.80
CA GLN A 220 -12.16 21.44 15.51
C GLN A 220 -12.09 20.16 14.67
N LEU A 221 -11.74 19.01 15.28
CA LEU A 221 -11.72 17.72 14.55
C LEU A 221 -13.12 17.30 14.09
N LYS A 222 -14.14 17.53 14.89
CA LYS A 222 -15.55 17.26 14.50
C LYS A 222 -15.99 18.12 13.30
N GLU A 223 -15.64 19.39 13.34
CA GLU A 223 -15.91 20.32 12.22
C GLU A 223 -15.14 19.90 10.95
N TRP A 224 -13.86 19.62 11.07
CA TRP A 224 -13.07 19.13 9.93
C TRP A 224 -13.61 17.83 9.36
N ARG A 225 -14.00 16.88 10.21
CA ARG A 225 -14.61 15.62 9.78
C ARG A 225 -15.84 15.91 8.92
N LYS A 226 -16.79 16.73 9.40
CA LYS A 226 -18.00 17.08 8.67
C LYS A 226 -17.68 17.71 7.30
N ARG A 227 -16.76 18.66 7.25
CA ARG A 227 -16.35 19.32 6.01
C ARG A 227 -15.63 18.38 5.04
N ILE A 228 -14.87 17.40 5.54
CA ILE A 228 -14.23 16.36 4.72
C ILE A 228 -15.29 15.42 4.14
N GLU A 229 -16.26 14.99 4.93
CA GLU A 229 -17.38 14.15 4.47
C GLU A 229 -18.15 14.85 3.34
N GLU A 230 -18.50 16.11 3.52
CA GLU A 230 -19.16 16.93 2.49
C GLU A 230 -18.31 17.12 1.22
N PHE A 231 -17.00 17.36 1.38
CA PHE A 231 -16.08 17.52 0.26
C PHE A 231 -15.91 16.22 -0.54
N LEU A 232 -15.74 15.08 0.15
CA LEU A 232 -15.66 13.78 -0.49
C LEU A 232 -16.92 13.48 -1.30
N GLU A 233 -18.10 13.72 -0.74
CA GLU A 233 -19.37 13.45 -1.40
C GLU A 233 -19.61 14.38 -2.60
N LYS A 234 -19.49 15.70 -2.42
CA LYS A 234 -19.89 16.69 -3.43
C LYS A 234 -18.82 16.89 -4.52
N GLU A 235 -17.54 16.94 -4.12
CA GLU A 235 -16.45 17.31 -5.03
C GLU A 235 -15.69 16.12 -5.59
N MET A 236 -15.68 14.99 -4.87
CA MET A 236 -14.96 13.79 -5.27
C MET A 236 -15.87 12.60 -5.58
N GLU A 237 -17.17 12.70 -5.36
CA GLU A 237 -18.12 11.57 -5.55
C GLU A 237 -17.68 10.30 -4.82
N LEU A 238 -17.06 10.49 -3.65
CA LEU A 238 -16.57 9.41 -2.79
C LEU A 238 -17.29 9.45 -1.44
N GLN A 239 -17.30 8.33 -0.76
CA GLN A 239 -17.91 8.22 0.58
C GLN A 239 -16.85 7.85 1.61
N ILE A 240 -16.95 8.46 2.79
CA ILE A 240 -16.15 8.04 3.92
C ILE A 240 -16.66 6.70 4.46
N ASN A 241 -15.74 5.85 4.89
CA ASN A 241 -16.10 4.59 5.52
C ASN A 241 -16.80 4.86 6.86
N PRO A 242 -17.96 4.23 7.16
CA PRO A 242 -18.67 4.39 8.44
C PRO A 242 -17.83 4.06 9.67
N LYS A 243 -16.73 3.32 9.51
CA LYS A 243 -15.77 3.01 10.61
C LYS A 243 -14.82 4.16 10.93
N SER A 244 -14.80 5.21 10.11
CA SER A 244 -14.00 6.41 10.36
C SER A 244 -14.45 7.09 11.65
N THR A 245 -13.51 7.43 12.52
CA THR A 245 -13.84 7.90 13.87
C THR A 245 -12.78 8.85 14.42
N ILE A 246 -13.19 9.65 15.39
CA ILE A 246 -12.27 10.46 16.19
C ILE A 246 -11.92 9.67 17.44
N LEU A 247 -10.65 9.53 17.71
CA LEU A 247 -10.08 8.74 18.80
C LEU A 247 -9.26 9.64 19.73
N TYR A 248 -9.30 9.35 21.03
CA TYR A 248 -8.32 9.88 21.97
C TYR A 248 -6.98 9.15 21.73
N ALA A 249 -5.91 9.90 21.49
CA ALA A 249 -4.62 9.35 21.11
C ALA A 249 -4.01 8.44 22.19
N GLY A 250 -4.32 8.66 23.47
CA GLY A 250 -3.89 7.79 24.58
C GLY A 250 -4.41 6.34 24.46
N ASN A 251 -5.56 6.13 23.81
CA ASN A 251 -6.09 4.78 23.55
C ASN A 251 -5.38 4.07 22.40
N GLY A 252 -4.52 4.78 21.66
CA GLY A 252 -3.80 4.29 20.51
C GLY A 252 -4.56 4.49 19.18
N ILE A 253 -3.85 4.95 18.17
CA ILE A 253 -4.33 5.15 16.81
C ILE A 253 -3.74 4.06 15.91
N ASP A 254 -4.62 3.27 15.30
CA ASP A 254 -4.21 2.22 14.35
C ASP A 254 -3.92 2.83 12.98
N PHE A 255 -2.65 2.79 12.53
CA PHE A 255 -2.22 3.29 11.23
C PHE A 255 -1.00 2.53 10.71
N CYS A 256 -0.97 2.22 9.41
CA CYS A 256 0.15 1.57 8.73
C CYS A 256 0.70 0.31 9.44
N GLY A 257 -0.18 -0.53 10.01
CA GLY A 257 0.24 -1.80 10.63
C GLY A 257 0.57 -1.72 12.11
N TYR A 258 0.57 -0.53 12.70
CA TYR A 258 0.93 -0.28 14.09
C TYR A 258 -0.19 0.42 14.86
N ILE A 259 -0.14 0.32 16.19
CA ILE A 259 -0.96 1.09 17.12
C ILE A 259 -0.05 2.16 17.73
N HIS A 260 -0.32 3.42 17.40
CA HIS A 260 0.46 4.57 17.83
C HIS A 260 -0.11 5.16 19.11
N HIS A 261 0.70 5.22 20.14
CA HIS A 261 0.46 6.00 21.35
C HIS A 261 1.40 7.22 21.33
N PRO A 262 1.12 8.29 22.10
CA PRO A 262 1.96 9.49 22.10
C PRO A 262 3.44 9.23 22.41
N GLU A 263 3.75 8.27 23.30
CA GLU A 263 5.10 7.98 23.77
C GLU A 263 5.75 6.76 23.09
N TYR A 264 4.93 5.84 22.53
CA TYR A 264 5.41 4.58 21.97
C TYR A 264 4.49 4.04 20.89
N LYS A 265 4.93 3.05 20.14
CA LYS A 265 4.08 2.32 19.18
C LYS A 265 4.21 0.82 19.35
N LYS A 266 3.10 0.11 19.15
CA LYS A 266 3.00 -1.34 19.22
C LYS A 266 2.63 -1.93 17.87
N VAL A 267 3.03 -3.17 17.62
CA VAL A 267 2.47 -3.96 16.52
C VAL A 267 1.03 -4.37 16.82
N ARG A 268 0.21 -4.54 15.78
CA ARG A 268 -1.17 -5.01 15.92
C ARG A 268 -1.22 -6.38 16.61
N LYS A 269 -2.18 -6.59 17.51
CA LYS A 269 -2.40 -7.88 18.19
C LYS A 269 -2.52 -9.05 17.21
N ALA A 270 -3.09 -8.84 16.02
CA ALA A 270 -3.20 -9.86 14.98
C ALA A 270 -1.82 -10.33 14.48
N SER A 271 -0.84 -9.43 14.31
CA SER A 271 0.52 -9.76 13.92
C SER A 271 1.22 -10.62 14.98
N VAL A 272 1.07 -10.25 16.25
CA VAL A 272 1.60 -11.02 17.39
C VAL A 272 0.98 -12.42 17.46
N ARG A 273 -0.35 -12.53 17.33
CA ARG A 273 -1.05 -13.83 17.33
C ARG A 273 -0.56 -14.73 16.19
N LYS A 274 -0.36 -14.15 15.00
CA LYS A 274 0.10 -14.90 13.82
C LYS A 274 1.54 -15.38 14.01
N LEU A 275 2.40 -14.59 14.67
CA LEU A 275 3.76 -15.00 15.03
C LEU A 275 3.75 -16.17 16.01
N LYS A 276 3.03 -16.04 17.13
CA LYS A 276 2.90 -17.11 18.14
C LYS A 276 2.27 -18.38 17.55
N LYS A 277 1.33 -18.25 16.60
CA LYS A 277 0.79 -19.43 15.88
C LYS A 277 1.86 -20.12 15.06
N ASN A 278 2.73 -19.37 14.36
CA ASN A 278 3.81 -19.98 13.58
C ASN A 278 4.83 -20.73 14.47
N VAL A 279 5.17 -20.17 15.67
CA VAL A 279 6.02 -20.87 16.64
C VAL A 279 5.39 -22.19 17.04
N LYS A 280 4.14 -22.20 17.46
CA LYS A 280 3.42 -23.43 17.81
C LYS A 280 3.33 -24.45 16.68
N GLN A 281 3.19 -24.00 15.43
CA GLN A 281 3.17 -24.89 14.26
C GLN A 281 4.56 -25.51 14.00
N LEU A 282 5.65 -24.77 14.26
CA LEU A 282 7.00 -25.31 14.22
C LEU A 282 7.19 -26.38 15.31
N GLU A 283 6.83 -26.07 16.56
CA GLU A 283 6.90 -26.98 17.71
C GLU A 283 6.12 -28.28 17.49
N ALA A 284 4.96 -28.19 16.83
CA ALA A 284 4.10 -29.34 16.50
C ALA A 284 4.56 -30.09 15.23
N GLY A 285 5.64 -29.67 14.55
CA GLY A 285 6.07 -30.27 13.28
C GLY A 285 5.14 -30.01 12.08
N GLU A 286 4.16 -29.10 12.22
CA GLU A 286 3.22 -28.71 11.15
C GLU A 286 3.83 -27.73 10.15
N LEU A 287 4.94 -27.06 10.52
CA LEU A 287 5.62 -26.06 9.70
C LEU A 287 7.11 -26.41 9.62
N GLU A 288 7.63 -26.57 8.40
CA GLU A 288 9.05 -26.82 8.18
C GLU A 288 9.91 -25.63 8.66
N ARG A 289 11.10 -25.93 9.21
CA ARG A 289 12.03 -24.93 9.77
C ARG A 289 12.39 -23.84 8.75
N VAL A 290 12.71 -24.21 7.51
CA VAL A 290 13.07 -23.26 6.45
C VAL A 290 11.91 -22.31 6.13
N GLU A 291 10.68 -22.79 6.12
CA GLU A 291 9.50 -21.97 5.90
C GLU A 291 9.18 -21.09 7.11
N PHE A 292 9.34 -21.63 8.33
CA PHE A 292 9.22 -20.86 9.56
C PHE A 292 10.21 -19.69 9.58
N GLU A 293 11.49 -19.94 9.30
CA GLU A 293 12.54 -18.93 9.34
C GLU A 293 12.24 -17.76 8.39
N LYS A 294 11.82 -18.04 7.16
CA LYS A 294 11.39 -16.99 6.20
C LYS A 294 10.24 -16.14 6.75
N LYS A 295 9.24 -16.77 7.36
CA LYS A 295 8.10 -16.09 7.98
C LYS A 295 8.51 -15.29 9.21
N TYR A 296 9.43 -15.83 10.00
CA TYR A 296 9.93 -15.24 11.24
C TYR A 296 10.75 -13.98 10.94
N GLN A 297 11.74 -14.05 10.05
CA GLN A 297 12.57 -12.90 9.66
C GLN A 297 11.74 -11.76 9.05
N SER A 298 10.80 -12.08 8.19
CA SER A 298 9.87 -11.08 7.64
C SER A 298 9.08 -10.35 8.74
N ARG A 299 8.69 -11.07 9.81
CA ARG A 299 7.97 -10.47 10.95
C ARG A 299 8.87 -9.68 11.86
N LEU A 300 10.07 -10.16 12.13
CA LEU A 300 11.08 -9.43 12.91
C LEU A 300 11.39 -8.08 12.26
N GLY A 301 11.57 -8.05 10.93
CA GLY A 301 11.75 -6.81 10.19
C GLY A 301 10.60 -5.82 10.39
N HIS A 302 9.35 -6.29 10.36
CA HIS A 302 8.20 -5.44 10.66
C HIS A 302 8.13 -5.02 12.14
N MET A 303 8.42 -5.93 13.07
CA MET A 303 8.37 -5.69 14.51
C MET A 303 9.46 -4.74 14.99
N GLY A 304 10.64 -4.74 14.36
CA GLY A 304 11.76 -3.85 14.69
C GLY A 304 11.46 -2.35 14.58
N HIS A 305 10.35 -1.99 13.91
CA HIS A 305 9.87 -0.61 13.85
C HIS A 305 8.91 -0.22 15.00
N ALA A 306 8.73 -1.07 16.01
CA ALA A 306 7.84 -0.81 17.14
C ALA A 306 8.48 -1.25 18.46
N ASP A 307 7.86 -0.89 19.59
CA ASP A 307 8.30 -1.31 20.91
C ASP A 307 7.95 -2.79 21.14
N THR A 308 8.85 -3.66 20.70
CA THR A 308 8.69 -5.12 20.70
C THR A 308 9.85 -5.88 21.34
N TYR A 309 10.80 -5.18 21.98
CA TYR A 309 12.00 -5.80 22.55
C TYR A 309 11.67 -6.99 23.45
N HIS A 310 10.82 -6.81 24.45
CA HIS A 310 10.46 -7.87 25.41
C HIS A 310 9.71 -9.02 24.73
N LEU A 311 8.84 -8.71 23.77
CA LEU A 311 8.11 -9.74 23.01
C LEU A 311 9.07 -10.56 22.15
N THR A 312 10.00 -9.91 21.45
CA THR A 312 11.00 -10.60 20.61
C THR A 312 11.88 -11.49 21.43
N LYS A 313 12.39 -10.98 22.57
CA LYS A 313 13.21 -11.79 23.48
C LYS A 313 12.46 -12.97 24.08
N ALA A 314 11.20 -12.81 24.46
CA ALA A 314 10.40 -13.92 24.97
C ALA A 314 10.24 -15.05 23.92
N ILE A 315 10.04 -14.70 22.63
CA ILE A 315 9.93 -15.67 21.55
C ILE A 315 11.29 -16.32 21.24
N GLU A 316 12.39 -15.56 21.27
CA GLU A 316 13.74 -16.11 21.09
C GLU A 316 14.04 -17.15 22.19
N TYR A 317 13.70 -16.89 23.44
CA TYR A 317 13.87 -17.86 24.54
C TYR A 317 12.97 -19.09 24.37
N GLU A 318 11.71 -18.93 23.92
CA GLU A 318 10.79 -20.03 23.64
C GLU A 318 11.37 -20.96 22.56
N LEU A 319 11.91 -20.38 21.48
CA LEU A 319 12.56 -21.14 20.40
C LEU A 319 13.85 -21.85 20.84
N LEU A 320 14.72 -21.15 21.60
CA LEU A 320 15.96 -21.74 22.12
C LEU A 320 15.67 -22.91 23.07
N PHE A 321 14.66 -22.77 23.92
CA PHE A 321 14.25 -23.84 24.84
C PHE A 321 13.71 -25.05 24.08
N TRP A 322 12.86 -24.83 23.07
CA TRP A 322 12.37 -25.90 22.21
C TRP A 322 13.50 -26.62 21.45
N GLU A 323 14.48 -25.90 20.89
CA GLU A 323 15.64 -26.46 20.22
C GLU A 323 16.49 -27.32 21.18
N TRP A 324 16.67 -26.87 22.41
CA TRP A 324 17.38 -27.62 23.45
C TRP A 324 16.66 -28.94 23.80
N GLU A 325 15.33 -28.90 23.98
CA GLU A 325 14.53 -30.12 24.24
C GLU A 325 14.64 -31.16 23.11
N GLN A 326 14.70 -30.72 21.84
CA GLN A 326 14.86 -31.60 20.70
C GLN A 326 16.24 -32.30 20.73
N THR A 327 17.29 -31.57 21.09
CA THR A 327 18.66 -32.12 21.17
C THR A 327 18.81 -33.12 22.32
N GLU A 328 18.23 -32.85 23.48
CA GLU A 328 18.25 -33.75 24.67
C GLU A 328 17.42 -35.02 24.42
N SER A 329 16.32 -34.96 23.71
CA SER A 329 15.45 -36.08 23.37
C SER A 329 16.00 -36.99 22.24
N GLY A 330 17.16 -36.65 21.66
CA GLY A 330 17.79 -37.41 20.55
C GLY A 330 17.04 -37.34 19.22
N ILE A 331 16.08 -36.42 19.09
CA ILE A 331 15.36 -36.15 17.85
C ILE A 331 16.25 -35.25 17.00
N ALA A 332 16.75 -35.76 15.86
CA ALA A 332 17.53 -34.96 14.92
C ALA A 332 16.69 -33.76 14.42
N ILE A 333 17.16 -32.53 14.63
CA ILE A 333 16.57 -31.34 14.06
C ILE A 333 16.77 -31.42 12.54
N PRO A 334 15.72 -31.42 11.70
CA PRO A 334 15.88 -31.37 10.24
C PRO A 334 16.58 -30.06 9.84
N ALA A 335 17.61 -30.18 9.00
CA ALA A 335 18.43 -29.07 8.53
C ALA A 335 17.64 -28.00 7.75
#